data_413a09fa36796c50267148cfe6352a49
#
_entry.id   413a09fa36796c50267148cfe6352a49
#
_cell.length_a   1.000
_cell.length_b   1.000
_cell.length_c   1.000
_cell.angle_alpha   90.00
_cell.angle_beta   90.00
_cell.angle_gamma   90.00
#
_symmetry.space_group_name_H-M   'P 1'
#
loop_
_entity.id
_entity.type
_entity.pdbx_description
1 polymer ?
#
loop_
_entity_poly.entity_id
_entity_poly.type
_entity_poly.pdbx_seq_one_letter_code
_entity_poly.pdbx_strand_id
1 'polypeptide(L)'
;MTSQQKPRAYLIDSSIYIFRAWHSFDNDITDSDGNPANAVYGFSEFLFELIKKTRSSSGASYIACAFDASQTDSYRREIFADYKANRPPAPEELKRQFSYCRQFCRAAGIADYSSNRFEADDIIGTLAHRLRKQGYAITIISADKDLAQLVLGEDDFWWDYARDNMLNRKGVEKQFGVRPDQIADMLALSGDKVDNIPGIPGIGYTLASRILNKFQTVEDILENISEISKMKFRGAARVQSLVDEHQHILPMTKKLTSIVTDAQFQGPKKDILWQGIDEELIHGIFDLLDAGDMRRKKWLTI
;
A
#
# COMPACT_ATOMS: atom_id res chain seq x y z
N MET A 1 4.47 20.78 -29.91
CA MET A 1 5.36 20.04 -29.01
C MET A 1 4.56 18.86 -28.48
N THR A 2 4.79 17.66 -28.97
CA THR A 2 4.16 16.45 -28.43
C THR A 2 4.70 16.25 -27.02
N SER A 3 3.85 16.41 -26.01
CA SER A 3 4.22 16.08 -24.63
C SER A 3 4.61 14.60 -24.60
N GLN A 4 5.88 14.32 -24.43
CA GLN A 4 6.36 12.97 -24.26
C GLN A 4 5.69 12.42 -23.00
N GLN A 5 4.86 11.39 -23.15
CA GLN A 5 4.17 10.78 -22.04
C GLN A 5 5.19 10.21 -21.05
N LYS A 6 5.13 10.63 -19.79
CA LYS A 6 6.05 10.14 -18.75
C LYS A 6 5.95 8.61 -18.63
N PRO A 7 7.06 7.91 -18.44
CA PRO A 7 7.01 6.49 -18.12
C PRO A 7 6.23 6.29 -16.81
N ARG A 8 5.45 5.21 -16.73
CA ARG A 8 4.61 4.91 -15.57
C ARG A 8 5.19 3.76 -14.78
N ALA A 9 5.35 3.95 -13.48
CA ALA A 9 5.77 2.93 -12.52
C ALA A 9 4.56 2.41 -11.73
N TYR A 10 4.44 1.10 -11.63
CA TYR A 10 3.42 0.40 -10.87
C TYR A 10 4.03 -0.19 -9.61
N LEU A 11 3.60 0.30 -8.45
CA LEU A 11 4.09 -0.11 -7.14
C LEU A 11 2.98 -0.89 -6.43
N ILE A 12 3.25 -2.15 -6.11
CA ILE A 12 2.26 -3.10 -5.62
C ILE A 12 2.47 -3.34 -4.12
N ASP A 13 1.42 -3.12 -3.34
CA ASP A 13 1.28 -3.66 -2.01
C ASP A 13 0.92 -5.15 -2.13
N SER A 14 1.93 -6.01 -2.07
CA SER A 14 1.75 -7.43 -2.33
C SER A 14 0.97 -8.14 -1.23
N SER A 15 1.14 -7.70 0.01
CA SER A 15 0.54 -8.34 1.18
C SER A 15 -0.97 -8.43 1.06
N ILE A 16 -1.62 -7.34 0.63
CA ILE A 16 -3.08 -7.30 0.52
C ILE A 16 -3.64 -8.26 -0.53
N TYR A 17 -2.92 -8.45 -1.66
CA TYR A 17 -3.33 -9.36 -2.73
C TYR A 17 -3.04 -10.82 -2.37
N ILE A 18 -1.99 -11.11 -1.59
CA ILE A 18 -1.69 -12.43 -1.06
C ILE A 18 -2.76 -12.84 -0.03
N PHE A 19 -3.10 -11.97 0.94
CA PHE A 19 -4.19 -12.23 1.87
C PHE A 19 -5.53 -12.43 1.16
N ARG A 20 -5.81 -11.61 0.15
CA ARG A 20 -7.02 -11.76 -0.66
C ARG A 20 -7.06 -13.11 -1.37
N ALA A 21 -5.96 -13.54 -1.98
CA ALA A 21 -5.85 -14.83 -2.63
C ALA A 21 -6.07 -15.98 -1.65
N TRP A 22 -5.44 -15.91 -0.47
CA TRP A 22 -5.63 -16.87 0.63
C TRP A 22 -7.11 -17.10 0.99
N HIS A 23 -7.91 -16.03 1.02
CA HIS A 23 -9.33 -16.11 1.38
C HIS A 23 -10.28 -16.36 0.20
N SER A 24 -9.81 -16.24 -1.04
CA SER A 24 -10.68 -16.29 -2.23
C SER A 24 -10.48 -17.54 -3.08
N PHE A 25 -9.33 -18.20 -2.95
CA PHE A 25 -9.01 -19.42 -3.67
C PHE A 25 -9.19 -20.65 -2.76
N ASP A 26 -9.51 -21.77 -3.40
CA ASP A 26 -9.78 -23.02 -2.70
C ASP A 26 -8.52 -23.52 -1.97
N ASN A 27 -8.70 -24.00 -0.74
CA ASN A 27 -7.63 -24.60 0.05
C ASN A 27 -7.19 -25.96 -0.48
N ASP A 28 -7.94 -26.58 -1.39
CA ASP A 28 -7.58 -27.84 -2.07
C ASP A 28 -6.45 -27.65 -3.11
N ILE A 29 -6.07 -26.38 -3.40
CA ILE A 29 -4.88 -26.09 -4.19
C ILE A 29 -3.66 -26.29 -3.31
N THR A 30 -2.85 -27.29 -3.62
CA THR A 30 -1.67 -27.69 -2.83
C THR A 30 -0.38 -27.58 -3.64
N ASP A 31 0.74 -27.50 -2.92
CA ASP A 31 2.09 -27.70 -3.47
C ASP A 31 2.41 -29.19 -3.65
N SER A 32 3.59 -29.48 -4.19
CA SER A 32 4.07 -30.87 -4.41
C SER A 32 4.16 -31.72 -3.14
N ASP A 33 4.22 -31.10 -1.96
CA ASP A 33 4.27 -31.75 -0.66
C ASP A 33 2.88 -31.86 -0.01
N GLY A 34 1.83 -31.44 -0.70
CA GLY A 34 0.44 -31.46 -0.24
C GLY A 34 0.07 -30.33 0.72
N ASN A 35 0.89 -29.28 0.84
CA ASN A 35 0.55 -28.12 1.66
C ASN A 35 -0.22 -27.07 0.86
N PRO A 36 -1.07 -26.26 1.51
CA PRO A 36 -1.80 -25.20 0.82
C PRO A 36 -0.91 -24.25 0.02
N ALA A 37 -1.29 -23.99 -1.23
CA ALA A 37 -0.61 -23.11 -2.20
C ALA A 37 -1.55 -22.08 -2.85
N ASN A 38 -2.80 -22.00 -2.39
CA ASN A 38 -3.87 -21.17 -2.92
C ASN A 38 -3.51 -19.67 -3.01
N ALA A 39 -2.80 -19.12 -2.02
CA ALA A 39 -2.39 -17.72 -2.03
C ALA A 39 -1.37 -17.43 -3.12
N VAL A 40 -0.39 -18.34 -3.34
CA VAL A 40 0.60 -18.18 -4.41
C VAL A 40 -0.07 -18.26 -5.77
N TYR A 41 -0.99 -19.20 -5.93
CA TYR A 41 -1.77 -19.34 -7.16
C TYR A 41 -2.54 -18.06 -7.50
N GLY A 42 -3.33 -17.57 -6.56
CA GLY A 42 -4.13 -16.37 -6.77
C GLY A 42 -3.27 -15.13 -6.98
N PHE A 43 -2.17 -15.01 -6.27
CA PHE A 43 -1.22 -13.91 -6.45
C PHE A 43 -0.52 -13.97 -7.82
N SER A 44 -0.14 -15.16 -8.28
CA SER A 44 0.43 -15.35 -9.62
C SER A 44 -0.55 -14.95 -10.73
N GLU A 45 -1.83 -15.33 -10.61
CA GLU A 45 -2.87 -14.93 -11.56
C GLU A 45 -3.05 -13.41 -11.58
N PHE A 46 -3.08 -12.78 -10.42
CA PHE A 46 -3.14 -11.32 -10.31
C PHE A 46 -1.97 -10.65 -11.02
N LEU A 47 -0.73 -11.12 -10.80
CA LEU A 47 0.47 -10.56 -11.44
C LEU A 47 0.43 -10.75 -12.96
N PHE A 48 0.00 -11.91 -13.42
CA PHE A 48 -0.13 -12.18 -14.86
C PHE A 48 -1.06 -11.17 -15.54
N GLU A 49 -2.27 -11.00 -15.01
CA GLU A 49 -3.25 -10.08 -15.58
C GLU A 49 -2.79 -8.62 -15.46
N LEU A 50 -2.08 -8.28 -14.37
CA LEU A 50 -1.54 -6.94 -14.18
C LEU A 50 -0.44 -6.63 -15.21
N ILE A 51 0.54 -7.52 -15.41
CA ILE A 51 1.61 -7.33 -16.42
C ILE A 51 0.98 -7.14 -17.80
N LYS A 52 0.03 -8.01 -18.15
CA LYS A 52 -0.67 -7.94 -19.44
C LYS A 52 -1.40 -6.61 -19.63
N LYS A 53 -2.07 -6.12 -18.57
CA LYS A 53 -2.84 -4.87 -18.62
C LYS A 53 -1.94 -3.63 -18.61
N THR A 54 -0.77 -3.69 -17.98
CA THR A 54 0.12 -2.53 -17.77
C THR A 54 1.25 -2.44 -18.79
N ARG A 55 1.44 -3.47 -19.60
CA ARG A 55 2.47 -3.48 -20.65
C ARG A 55 2.20 -2.36 -21.65
N SER A 56 3.17 -1.47 -21.80
CA SER A 56 3.07 -0.35 -22.75
C SER A 56 3.16 -0.84 -24.20
N SER A 57 2.79 0.01 -25.16
CA SER A 57 2.95 -0.27 -26.59
C SER A 57 4.41 -0.52 -27.02
N SER A 58 5.38 -0.01 -26.23
CA SER A 58 6.82 -0.30 -26.41
C SER A 58 7.27 -1.62 -25.78
N GLY A 59 6.36 -2.35 -25.09
CA GLY A 59 6.67 -3.57 -24.35
C GLY A 59 7.29 -3.33 -22.97
N ALA A 60 7.67 -2.10 -22.61
CA ALA A 60 8.27 -1.79 -21.32
C ALA A 60 7.21 -1.70 -20.22
N SER A 61 7.45 -2.34 -19.09
CA SER A 61 6.68 -2.21 -17.87
C SER A 61 7.62 -1.94 -16.70
N TYR A 62 7.26 -0.99 -15.84
CA TYR A 62 8.01 -0.67 -14.63
C TYR A 62 7.18 -1.11 -13.45
N ILE A 63 7.51 -2.26 -12.87
CA ILE A 63 6.71 -2.93 -11.84
C ILE A 63 7.59 -3.30 -10.66
N ALA A 64 7.11 -3.02 -9.45
CA ALA A 64 7.75 -3.43 -8.21
C ALA A 64 6.72 -3.93 -7.21
N CYS A 65 7.05 -5.00 -6.51
CA CYS A 65 6.28 -5.59 -5.42
C CYS A 65 6.94 -5.27 -4.08
N ALA A 66 6.19 -4.67 -3.15
CA ALA A 66 6.62 -4.48 -1.77
C ALA A 66 5.95 -5.53 -0.87
N PHE A 67 6.72 -6.07 0.07
CA PHE A 67 6.29 -7.12 0.99
C PHE A 67 6.58 -6.73 2.43
N ASP A 68 5.63 -7.00 3.32
CA ASP A 68 5.90 -6.98 4.75
C ASP A 68 6.75 -8.20 5.13
N ALA A 69 7.90 -7.97 5.76
CA ALA A 69 8.78 -9.05 6.19
C ALA A 69 8.43 -9.57 7.59
N SER A 70 8.06 -8.68 8.52
CA SER A 70 7.67 -9.00 9.89
C SER A 70 6.76 -7.92 10.45
N GLN A 71 5.76 -8.33 11.20
CA GLN A 71 4.90 -7.38 11.94
C GLN A 71 5.46 -7.03 13.33
N THR A 72 6.47 -7.78 13.82
CA THR A 72 6.99 -7.64 15.18
C THR A 72 8.02 -6.53 15.31
N ASP A 73 8.78 -6.23 14.26
CA ASP A 73 9.93 -5.31 14.32
C ASP A 73 9.66 -3.96 13.64
N SER A 74 8.40 -3.63 13.38
CA SER A 74 8.02 -2.34 12.78
C SER A 74 8.40 -1.18 13.69
N TYR A 75 9.06 -0.15 13.13
CA TYR A 75 9.40 1.08 13.86
C TYR A 75 8.17 1.76 14.48
N ARG A 76 6.96 1.54 13.93
CA ARG A 76 5.72 2.06 14.51
C ARG A 76 5.44 1.49 15.89
N ARG A 77 5.86 0.24 16.17
CA ARG A 77 5.76 -0.34 17.52
C ARG A 77 6.74 0.27 18.52
N GLU A 78 7.84 0.83 18.06
CA GLU A 78 8.75 1.63 18.93
C GLU A 78 8.08 2.94 19.37
N ILE A 79 7.19 3.51 18.53
CA ILE A 79 6.43 4.72 18.82
C ILE A 79 5.21 4.40 19.69
N PHE A 80 4.49 3.32 19.36
CA PHE A 80 3.28 2.88 20.03
C PHE A 80 3.20 1.35 20.09
N ALA A 81 3.42 0.79 21.28
CA ALA A 81 3.54 -0.68 21.47
C ALA A 81 2.29 -1.45 21.02
N ASP A 82 1.10 -0.82 21.16
CA ASP A 82 -0.16 -1.43 20.78
C ASP A 82 -0.50 -1.32 19.28
N TYR A 83 0.38 -0.74 18.47
CA TYR A 83 0.20 -0.65 17.03
C TYR A 83 -0.01 -2.04 16.42
N LYS A 84 -1.14 -2.24 15.71
CA LYS A 84 -1.57 -3.52 15.12
C LYS A 84 -1.65 -4.70 16.11
N ALA A 85 -1.75 -4.44 17.43
CA ALA A 85 -1.83 -5.49 18.45
C ALA A 85 -3.15 -6.30 18.38
N ASN A 86 -4.18 -5.74 17.78
CA ASN A 86 -5.48 -6.37 17.54
C ASN A 86 -5.49 -7.32 16.33
N ARG A 87 -4.42 -7.38 15.53
CA ARG A 87 -4.33 -8.28 14.37
C ARG A 87 -3.86 -9.67 14.81
N PRO A 88 -4.61 -10.75 14.48
CA PRO A 88 -4.13 -12.10 14.73
C PRO A 88 -2.88 -12.38 13.89
N PRO A 89 -1.95 -13.22 14.37
CA PRO A 89 -0.80 -13.62 13.57
C PRO A 89 -1.27 -14.42 12.33
N ALA A 90 -0.56 -14.23 11.22
CA ALA A 90 -0.82 -15.01 10.02
C ALA A 90 -0.56 -16.51 10.29
N PRO A 91 -1.40 -17.44 9.76
CA PRO A 91 -1.14 -18.87 9.81
C PRO A 91 0.22 -19.24 9.22
N GLU A 92 0.87 -20.30 9.74
CA GLU A 92 2.20 -20.72 9.27
C GLU A 92 2.20 -21.11 7.79
N GLU A 93 1.12 -21.73 7.32
CA GLU A 93 0.93 -22.09 5.92
C GLU A 93 0.90 -20.84 5.02
N LEU A 94 0.29 -19.75 5.48
CA LEU A 94 0.28 -18.48 4.76
C LEU A 94 1.65 -17.82 4.77
N LYS A 95 2.36 -17.83 5.90
CA LYS A 95 3.73 -17.30 5.99
C LYS A 95 4.68 -17.97 4.98
N ARG A 96 4.56 -19.30 4.82
CA ARG A 96 5.33 -20.03 3.81
C ARG A 96 4.98 -19.54 2.40
N GLN A 97 3.71 -19.35 2.10
CA GLN A 97 3.27 -18.87 0.80
C GLN A 97 3.75 -17.44 0.48
N PHE A 98 3.94 -16.57 1.48
CA PHE A 98 4.61 -15.27 1.26
C PHE A 98 6.02 -15.45 0.68
N SER A 99 6.79 -16.42 1.17
CA SER A 99 8.11 -16.75 0.62
C SER A 99 8.03 -17.21 -0.84
N TYR A 100 7.07 -18.06 -1.17
CA TYR A 100 6.83 -18.52 -2.53
C TYR A 100 6.38 -17.37 -3.45
N CYS A 101 5.52 -16.46 -2.99
CA CYS A 101 5.13 -15.28 -3.75
C CYS A 101 6.33 -14.40 -4.12
N ARG A 102 7.30 -14.24 -3.21
CA ARG A 102 8.55 -13.51 -3.49
C ARG A 102 9.44 -14.23 -4.50
N GLN A 103 9.58 -15.54 -4.37
CA GLN A 103 10.30 -16.36 -5.35
C GLN A 103 9.64 -16.26 -6.73
N PHE A 104 8.30 -16.28 -6.75
CA PHE A 104 7.52 -16.11 -7.97
C PHE A 104 7.74 -14.74 -8.63
N CYS A 105 7.79 -13.65 -7.86
CA CYS A 105 8.12 -12.34 -8.40
C CYS A 105 9.49 -12.35 -9.11
N ARG A 106 10.51 -12.96 -8.49
CA ARG A 106 11.86 -13.07 -9.07
C ARG A 106 11.87 -13.88 -10.35
N ALA A 107 11.21 -15.04 -10.35
CA ALA A 107 11.05 -15.88 -11.52
C ALA A 107 10.28 -15.20 -12.66
N ALA A 108 9.29 -14.38 -12.30
CA ALA A 108 8.54 -13.56 -13.25
C ALA A 108 9.28 -12.27 -13.68
N GLY A 109 10.51 -12.04 -13.23
CA GLY A 109 11.32 -10.86 -13.56
C GLY A 109 10.83 -9.55 -12.96
N ILE A 110 10.05 -9.62 -11.87
CA ILE A 110 9.50 -8.47 -11.15
C ILE A 110 10.39 -8.16 -9.94
N ALA A 111 10.74 -6.88 -9.76
CA ALA A 111 11.49 -6.43 -8.59
C ALA A 111 10.69 -6.63 -7.30
N ASP A 112 11.25 -7.34 -6.31
CA ASP A 112 10.66 -7.55 -4.99
C ASP A 112 11.46 -6.84 -3.90
N TYR A 113 10.76 -6.12 -3.02
CA TYR A 113 11.35 -5.34 -1.93
C TYR A 113 10.74 -5.71 -0.58
N SER A 114 11.56 -5.71 0.47
CA SER A 114 11.11 -5.91 1.85
C SER A 114 12.03 -5.23 2.85
N SER A 115 11.55 -5.01 4.06
CA SER A 115 12.34 -4.50 5.18
C SER A 115 11.92 -5.18 6.47
N ASN A 116 12.86 -5.42 7.38
CA ASN A 116 12.53 -5.92 8.72
C ASN A 116 12.00 -4.81 9.63
N ARG A 117 12.23 -3.54 9.30
CA ARG A 117 11.88 -2.37 10.12
C ARG A 117 10.71 -1.55 9.55
N PHE A 118 10.61 -1.48 8.23
CA PHE A 118 9.62 -0.68 7.52
C PHE A 118 8.59 -1.58 6.85
N GLU A 119 7.35 -1.14 6.84
CA GLU A 119 6.25 -1.85 6.21
C GLU A 119 6.26 -1.68 4.68
N ALA A 120 5.49 -2.49 3.97
CA ALA A 120 5.33 -2.39 2.51
C ALA A 120 4.95 -0.97 2.07
N ASP A 121 4.11 -0.28 2.84
CA ASP A 121 3.67 1.09 2.61
C ASP A 121 4.84 2.07 2.56
N ASP A 122 5.78 1.96 3.51
CA ASP A 122 6.97 2.82 3.59
C ASP A 122 7.93 2.55 2.42
N ILE A 123 8.04 1.29 2.00
CA ILE A 123 8.82 0.90 0.81
C ILE A 123 8.19 1.53 -0.43
N ILE A 124 6.87 1.40 -0.60
CA ILE A 124 6.12 2.01 -1.70
C ILE A 124 6.28 3.54 -1.69
N GLY A 125 6.13 4.17 -0.52
CA GLY A 125 6.31 5.61 -0.35
C GLY A 125 7.70 6.08 -0.78
N THR A 126 8.74 5.33 -0.37
CA THR A 126 10.12 5.63 -0.72
C THR A 126 10.41 5.44 -2.21
N LEU A 127 9.92 4.34 -2.80
CA LEU A 127 10.05 4.09 -4.24
C LEU A 127 9.29 5.16 -5.04
N ALA A 128 8.05 5.48 -4.68
CA ALA A 128 7.26 6.51 -5.31
C ALA A 128 7.97 7.88 -5.30
N HIS A 129 8.54 8.26 -4.16
CA HIS A 129 9.30 9.49 -4.02
C HIS A 129 10.53 9.53 -4.94
N ARG A 130 11.34 8.45 -4.94
CA ARG A 130 12.55 8.34 -5.78
C ARG A 130 12.22 8.36 -7.26
N LEU A 131 11.24 7.55 -7.70
CA LEU A 131 10.85 7.44 -9.10
C LEU A 131 10.21 8.72 -9.62
N ARG A 132 9.40 9.40 -8.81
CA ARG A 132 8.83 10.70 -9.18
C ARG A 132 9.91 11.74 -9.44
N LYS A 133 11.00 11.76 -8.64
CA LYS A 133 12.18 12.60 -8.90
C LYS A 133 12.90 12.26 -10.20
N GLN A 134 12.79 11.02 -10.66
CA GLN A 134 13.33 10.56 -11.95
C GLN A 134 12.38 10.81 -13.14
N GLY A 135 11.22 11.43 -12.90
CA GLY A 135 10.27 11.78 -13.95
C GLY A 135 9.19 10.74 -14.25
N TYR A 136 9.06 9.70 -13.43
CA TYR A 136 7.97 8.72 -13.58
C TYR A 136 6.64 9.26 -13.05
N ALA A 137 5.55 8.88 -13.72
CA ALA A 137 4.22 8.89 -13.16
C ALA A 137 4.01 7.61 -12.32
N ILE A 138 3.37 7.73 -11.16
CA ILE A 138 3.26 6.62 -10.21
C ILE A 138 1.83 6.09 -10.18
N THR A 139 1.68 4.78 -10.27
CA THR A 139 0.42 4.09 -9.94
C THR A 139 0.66 3.14 -8.78
N ILE A 140 -0.02 3.39 -7.67
CA ILE A 140 0.03 2.57 -6.47
C ILE A 140 -1.12 1.58 -6.54
N ILE A 141 -0.80 0.29 -6.47
CA ILE A 141 -1.78 -0.80 -6.56
C ILE A 141 -1.96 -1.38 -5.17
N SER A 142 -3.05 -1.02 -4.53
CA SER A 142 -3.45 -1.48 -3.20
C SER A 142 -4.93 -1.21 -2.97
N ALA A 143 -5.58 -2.02 -2.13
CA ALA A 143 -6.90 -1.73 -1.60
C ALA A 143 -6.84 -0.93 -0.28
N ASP A 144 -5.64 -0.66 0.25
CA ASP A 144 -5.47 0.16 1.44
C ASP A 144 -5.60 1.64 1.10
N LYS A 145 -6.58 2.30 1.75
CA LYS A 145 -6.88 3.73 1.57
C LYS A 145 -5.73 4.64 2.01
N ASP A 146 -4.90 4.16 2.95
CA ASP A 146 -3.84 4.95 3.56
C ASP A 146 -2.76 5.27 2.52
N LEU A 147 -2.53 4.35 1.57
CA LEU A 147 -1.62 4.55 0.43
C LEU A 147 -2.08 5.64 -0.56
N ALA A 148 -3.35 6.06 -0.50
CA ALA A 148 -3.81 7.19 -1.32
C ALA A 148 -3.13 8.52 -0.93
N GLN A 149 -2.49 8.63 0.25
CA GLN A 149 -1.67 9.79 0.63
C GLN A 149 -0.46 10.01 -0.30
N LEU A 150 -0.08 9.01 -1.06
CA LEU A 150 1.07 9.05 -1.96
C LEU A 150 0.74 9.56 -3.38
N VAL A 151 -0.53 9.85 -3.70
CA VAL A 151 -0.98 10.37 -5.00
C VAL A 151 -0.69 11.88 -5.09
N LEU A 152 0.58 12.23 -5.23
CA LEU A 152 1.06 13.61 -5.14
C LEU A 152 1.28 14.29 -6.50
N GLY A 153 1.61 13.50 -7.53
CA GLY A 153 1.80 13.99 -8.90
C GLY A 153 0.48 14.13 -9.65
N GLU A 154 0.46 15.01 -10.66
CA GLU A 154 -0.73 15.22 -11.52
C GLU A 154 -1.15 13.94 -12.27
N ASP A 155 -0.16 13.10 -12.64
CA ASP A 155 -0.36 11.87 -13.40
C ASP A 155 -0.36 10.63 -12.48
N ASP A 156 -0.33 10.80 -11.16
CA ASP A 156 -0.32 9.70 -10.21
C ASP A 156 -1.73 9.14 -9.98
N PHE A 157 -1.77 7.84 -9.64
CA PHE A 157 -3.00 7.13 -9.31
C PHE A 157 -2.83 6.21 -8.09
N TRP A 158 -3.88 6.09 -7.29
CA TRP A 158 -4.12 4.96 -6.41
C TRP A 158 -5.16 4.06 -7.08
N TRP A 159 -4.88 2.74 -7.14
CA TRP A 159 -5.70 1.78 -7.86
C TRP A 159 -6.04 0.56 -6.99
N ASP A 160 -7.27 0.50 -6.52
CA ASP A 160 -7.83 -0.76 -6.02
C ASP A 160 -8.15 -1.65 -7.23
N TYR A 161 -7.14 -2.44 -7.62
CA TYR A 161 -7.21 -3.29 -8.82
C TYR A 161 -8.38 -4.26 -8.78
N ALA A 162 -8.69 -4.79 -7.60
CA ALA A 162 -9.71 -5.80 -7.43
C ALA A 162 -11.13 -5.26 -7.59
N ARG A 163 -11.34 -3.97 -7.30
CA ARG A 163 -12.62 -3.27 -7.50
C ARG A 163 -12.63 -2.43 -8.77
N ASP A 164 -11.54 -2.47 -9.54
CA ASP A 164 -11.28 -1.63 -10.71
C ASP A 164 -11.53 -0.13 -10.42
N ASN A 165 -11.20 0.30 -9.21
CA ASN A 165 -11.36 1.69 -8.77
C ASN A 165 -10.00 2.40 -8.81
N MET A 166 -9.82 3.26 -9.81
CA MET A 166 -8.59 4.02 -10.02
C MET A 166 -8.85 5.51 -9.77
N LEU A 167 -8.15 6.10 -8.80
CA LEU A 167 -8.32 7.47 -8.37
C LEU A 167 -7.04 8.27 -8.59
N ASN A 168 -7.15 9.37 -9.32
CA ASN A 168 -6.14 10.42 -9.34
C ASN A 168 -6.31 11.36 -8.12
N ARG A 169 -5.49 12.41 -8.01
CA ARG A 169 -5.53 13.38 -6.93
C ARG A 169 -6.95 13.92 -6.67
N LYS A 170 -7.66 14.32 -7.72
CA LYS A 170 -9.05 14.85 -7.59
C LYS A 170 -10.04 13.76 -7.17
N GLY A 171 -9.85 12.54 -7.64
CA GLY A 171 -10.65 11.39 -7.23
C GLY A 171 -10.48 11.07 -5.76
N VAL A 172 -9.25 11.10 -5.26
CA VAL A 172 -8.92 10.93 -3.83
C VAL A 172 -9.58 12.02 -2.99
N GLU A 173 -9.44 13.29 -3.39
CA GLU A 173 -10.06 14.40 -2.69
C GLU A 173 -11.59 14.30 -2.64
N LYS A 174 -12.20 13.92 -3.76
CA LYS A 174 -13.65 13.68 -3.82
C LYS A 174 -14.09 12.52 -2.91
N GLN A 175 -13.32 11.44 -2.86
CA GLN A 175 -13.70 10.25 -2.10
C GLN A 175 -13.48 10.40 -0.60
N PHE A 176 -12.38 11.02 -0.17
CA PHE A 176 -11.98 11.13 1.24
C PHE A 176 -12.31 12.50 1.87
N GLY A 177 -12.64 13.50 1.06
CA GLY A 177 -12.96 14.87 1.51
C GLY A 177 -11.74 15.68 1.92
N VAL A 178 -10.54 15.17 1.67
CA VAL A 178 -9.25 15.81 1.92
C VAL A 178 -8.30 15.54 0.76
N ARG A 179 -7.30 16.40 0.58
CA ARG A 179 -6.23 16.15 -0.41
C ARG A 179 -5.39 14.93 0.00
N PRO A 180 -4.71 14.27 -0.95
CA PRO A 180 -3.81 13.15 -0.65
C PRO A 180 -2.82 13.46 0.48
N ASP A 181 -2.18 14.62 0.42
CA ASP A 181 -1.22 15.09 1.43
C ASP A 181 -1.80 15.32 2.84
N GLN A 182 -3.13 15.31 2.98
CA GLN A 182 -3.84 15.45 4.25
C GLN A 182 -4.42 14.13 4.79
N ILE A 183 -4.27 13.01 4.09
CA ILE A 183 -4.84 11.72 4.54
C ILE A 183 -4.22 11.29 5.87
N ALA A 184 -2.90 11.42 6.02
CA ALA A 184 -2.23 11.10 7.29
C ALA A 184 -2.76 11.94 8.45
N ASP A 185 -2.99 13.24 8.23
CA ASP A 185 -3.57 14.15 9.22
C ASP A 185 -5.02 13.78 9.56
N MET A 186 -5.80 13.40 8.55
CA MET A 186 -7.18 12.95 8.76
C MET A 186 -7.22 11.69 9.64
N LEU A 187 -6.35 10.73 9.38
CA LEU A 187 -6.22 9.50 10.16
C LEU A 187 -5.68 9.78 11.56
N ALA A 188 -4.75 10.72 11.71
CA ALA A 188 -4.26 11.13 13.03
C ALA A 188 -5.37 11.68 13.92
N LEU A 189 -6.29 12.48 13.34
CA LEU A 189 -7.44 13.03 14.06
C LEU A 189 -8.51 11.98 14.36
N SER A 190 -8.85 11.15 13.37
CA SER A 190 -9.96 10.19 13.47
C SER A 190 -9.57 8.87 14.12
N GLY A 191 -8.27 8.56 14.17
CA GLY A 191 -7.75 7.23 14.46
C GLY A 191 -7.95 6.23 13.33
N ASP A 192 -7.30 5.08 13.45
CA ASP A 192 -7.53 3.91 12.62
C ASP A 192 -7.70 2.65 13.47
N LYS A 193 -8.92 2.09 13.46
CA LYS A 193 -9.25 0.89 14.24
C LYS A 193 -8.59 -0.36 13.71
N VAL A 194 -8.29 -0.41 12.40
CA VAL A 194 -7.66 -1.57 11.77
C VAL A 194 -6.23 -1.70 12.24
N ASP A 195 -5.54 -0.57 12.41
CA ASP A 195 -4.15 -0.51 12.86
C ASP A 195 -4.01 -0.22 14.36
N ASN A 196 -5.15 -0.20 15.08
CA ASN A 196 -5.21 0.12 16.51
C ASN A 196 -4.58 1.49 16.83
N ILE A 197 -4.72 2.45 15.93
CA ILE A 197 -4.24 3.82 16.14
C ILE A 197 -5.34 4.63 16.82
N PRO A 198 -5.09 5.22 18.01
CA PRO A 198 -6.07 6.05 18.68
C PRO A 198 -6.31 7.34 17.91
N GLY A 199 -7.56 7.80 17.90
CA GLY A 199 -7.93 9.13 17.41
C GLY A 199 -8.56 9.93 18.53
N ILE A 200 -8.97 11.16 18.23
CA ILE A 200 -9.73 11.99 19.16
C ILE A 200 -11.16 11.42 19.27
N PRO A 201 -11.62 11.01 20.47
CA PRO A 201 -12.96 10.47 20.65
C PRO A 201 -14.05 11.42 20.14
N GLY A 202 -14.92 10.92 19.24
CA GLY A 202 -15.99 11.71 18.66
C GLY A 202 -15.59 12.53 17.42
N ILE A 203 -14.34 12.44 16.96
CA ILE A 203 -13.89 12.99 15.69
C ILE A 203 -13.70 11.84 14.70
N GLY A 204 -14.65 11.65 13.78
CA GLY A 204 -14.52 10.74 12.66
C GLY A 204 -14.10 11.48 11.38
N TYR A 205 -13.94 10.74 10.27
CA TYR A 205 -13.46 11.28 8.97
C TYR A 205 -14.17 12.57 8.53
N THR A 206 -15.49 12.66 8.66
CA THR A 206 -16.27 13.84 8.27
C THR A 206 -15.89 15.10 9.07
N LEU A 207 -15.61 14.97 10.35
CA LEU A 207 -15.20 16.12 11.18
C LEU A 207 -13.72 16.43 10.94
N ALA A 208 -12.88 15.41 10.87
CA ALA A 208 -11.46 15.56 10.56
C ALA A 208 -11.25 16.28 9.21
N SER A 209 -11.97 15.87 8.16
CA SER A 209 -11.88 16.53 6.86
C SER A 209 -12.35 17.99 6.90
N ARG A 210 -13.44 18.30 7.64
CA ARG A 210 -13.88 19.69 7.78
C ARG A 210 -12.85 20.57 8.48
N ILE A 211 -12.18 20.07 9.51
CA ILE A 211 -11.14 20.81 10.22
C ILE A 211 -9.94 21.01 9.30
N LEU A 212 -9.47 19.96 8.63
CA LEU A 212 -8.32 20.01 7.72
C LEU A 212 -8.55 20.86 6.48
N ASN A 213 -9.77 20.98 5.99
CA ASN A 213 -10.10 21.91 4.91
C ASN A 213 -9.91 23.39 5.31
N LYS A 214 -9.92 23.72 6.61
CA LYS A 214 -9.61 25.05 7.11
C LYS A 214 -8.13 25.21 7.51
N PHE A 215 -7.60 24.27 8.32
CA PHE A 215 -6.30 24.42 8.96
C PHE A 215 -5.14 23.72 8.22
N GLN A 216 -5.43 22.94 7.20
CA GLN A 216 -4.50 22.24 6.31
C GLN A 216 -3.72 21.08 6.95
N THR A 217 -3.14 21.20 8.13
CA THR A 217 -2.32 20.18 8.81
C THR A 217 -2.70 20.04 10.28
N VAL A 218 -2.25 18.97 10.94
CA VAL A 218 -2.38 18.78 12.40
C VAL A 218 -1.60 19.87 13.14
N GLU A 219 -0.44 20.27 12.64
CA GLU A 219 0.37 21.34 13.23
C GLU A 219 -0.40 22.67 13.23
N ASP A 220 -1.01 23.04 12.09
CA ASP A 220 -1.84 24.26 12.00
C ASP A 220 -3.04 24.20 12.97
N ILE A 221 -3.62 23.00 13.16
CA ILE A 221 -4.71 22.79 14.11
C ILE A 221 -4.24 23.07 15.54
N LEU A 222 -3.07 22.50 15.91
CA LEU A 222 -2.50 22.66 17.26
C LEU A 222 -2.15 24.13 17.58
N GLU A 223 -1.70 24.88 16.58
CA GLU A 223 -1.42 26.31 16.73
C GLU A 223 -2.69 27.17 16.84
N ASN A 224 -3.83 26.66 16.35
CA ASN A 224 -5.06 27.44 16.19
C ASN A 224 -6.30 26.80 16.80
N ILE A 225 -6.17 26.00 17.88
CA ILE A 225 -7.30 25.26 18.49
C ILE A 225 -8.48 26.18 18.80
N SER A 226 -8.23 27.39 19.33
CA SER A 226 -9.28 28.36 19.67
C SER A 226 -10.15 28.83 18.48
N GLU A 227 -9.63 28.67 17.25
CA GLU A 227 -10.35 29.06 16.04
C GLU A 227 -11.36 28.01 15.58
N ILE A 228 -11.32 26.78 16.13
CA ILE A 228 -12.22 25.67 15.76
C ILE A 228 -13.66 26.03 16.13
N SER A 229 -13.90 26.65 17.30
CA SER A 229 -15.26 27.04 17.73
C SER A 229 -15.92 28.09 16.83
N LYS A 230 -15.12 28.85 16.07
CA LYS A 230 -15.60 29.86 15.11
C LYS A 230 -16.00 29.26 13.76
N MET A 231 -15.77 27.97 13.54
CA MET A 231 -16.14 27.29 12.30
C MET A 231 -17.66 27.16 12.16
N LYS A 232 -18.16 27.29 10.91
CA LYS A 232 -19.60 27.27 10.62
C LYS A 232 -20.15 25.85 10.52
N PHE A 233 -20.17 25.09 11.65
CA PHE A 233 -20.89 23.83 11.75
C PHE A 233 -21.42 23.59 13.16
N ARG A 234 -22.48 22.78 13.25
CA ARG A 234 -23.10 22.45 14.54
C ARG A 234 -22.12 21.67 15.43
N GLY A 235 -21.87 22.18 16.64
CA GLY A 235 -21.00 21.52 17.60
C GLY A 235 -19.52 21.93 17.53
N ALA A 236 -19.17 23.01 16.78
CA ALA A 236 -17.80 23.49 16.66
C ALA A 236 -17.09 23.74 18.00
N ALA A 237 -17.80 24.33 18.97
CA ALA A 237 -17.27 24.56 20.32
C ALA A 237 -16.95 23.23 21.04
N ARG A 238 -17.81 22.22 20.91
CA ARG A 238 -17.55 20.88 21.46
C ARG A 238 -16.34 20.24 20.80
N VAL A 239 -16.21 20.36 19.46
CA VAL A 239 -15.06 19.81 18.74
C VAL A 239 -13.77 20.49 19.17
N GLN A 240 -13.79 21.82 19.40
CA GLN A 240 -12.65 22.53 19.97
C GLN A 240 -12.25 21.92 21.31
N SER A 241 -13.21 21.73 22.24
CA SER A 241 -12.91 21.15 23.56
C SER A 241 -12.32 19.74 23.45
N LEU A 242 -12.83 18.90 22.52
CA LEU A 242 -12.29 17.56 22.28
C LEU A 242 -10.86 17.61 21.74
N VAL A 243 -10.56 18.51 20.81
CA VAL A 243 -9.19 18.67 20.27
C VAL A 243 -8.27 19.18 21.37
N ASP A 244 -8.68 20.16 22.15
CA ASP A 244 -7.88 20.73 23.25
C ASP A 244 -7.56 19.68 24.31
N GLU A 245 -8.55 18.86 24.72
CA GLU A 245 -8.37 17.77 25.68
C GLU A 245 -7.39 16.69 25.19
N HIS A 246 -7.45 16.33 23.90
CA HIS A 246 -6.73 15.20 23.34
C HIS A 246 -5.54 15.60 22.45
N GLN A 247 -5.20 16.89 22.36
CA GLN A 247 -4.12 17.38 21.49
C GLN A 247 -2.79 16.67 21.68
N HIS A 248 -2.52 16.18 22.89
CA HIS A 248 -1.25 15.52 23.25
C HIS A 248 -0.97 14.23 22.49
N ILE A 249 -2.01 13.55 21.96
CA ILE A 249 -1.84 12.32 21.17
C ILE A 249 -1.47 12.60 19.70
N LEU A 250 -1.83 13.76 19.16
CA LEU A 250 -1.76 14.06 17.72
C LEU A 250 -0.36 13.95 17.11
N PRO A 251 0.73 14.40 17.78
CA PRO A 251 2.07 14.22 17.22
C PRO A 251 2.49 12.74 17.07
N MET A 252 2.03 11.89 17.99
CA MET A 252 2.26 10.44 17.93
C MET A 252 1.43 9.81 16.82
N THR A 253 0.11 10.06 16.80
CA THR A 253 -0.79 9.46 15.82
C THR A 253 -0.44 9.88 14.40
N LYS A 254 -0.03 11.12 14.17
CA LYS A 254 0.46 11.57 12.86
C LYS A 254 1.71 10.81 12.41
N LYS A 255 2.67 10.53 13.32
CA LYS A 255 3.82 9.69 12.99
C LYS A 255 3.44 8.27 12.61
N LEU A 256 2.40 7.71 13.24
CA LEU A 256 1.91 6.36 12.96
C LEU A 256 1.19 6.27 11.60
N THR A 257 0.42 7.30 11.24
CA THR A 257 -0.38 7.34 10.00
C THR A 257 0.39 7.84 8.79
N SER A 258 1.54 8.51 9.00
CA SER A 258 2.38 9.00 7.92
C SER A 258 3.23 7.89 7.32
N ILE A 259 3.24 7.79 6.00
CA ILE A 259 4.12 6.88 5.27
C ILE A 259 5.50 7.52 5.13
N VAL A 260 6.54 6.75 5.49
CA VAL A 260 7.94 7.16 5.37
C VAL A 260 8.37 7.13 3.90
N THR A 261 9.15 8.13 3.46
CA THR A 261 9.60 8.25 2.06
C THR A 261 11.13 8.14 1.89
N ASP A 262 11.83 7.75 2.95
CA ASP A 262 13.27 7.54 3.01
C ASP A 262 13.67 6.23 3.71
N ALA A 263 12.74 5.27 3.74
CA ALA A 263 12.92 3.95 4.35
C ALA A 263 14.12 3.20 3.76
N GLN A 264 14.80 2.44 4.62
CA GLN A 264 15.83 1.49 4.22
C GLN A 264 15.23 0.11 4.02
N PHE A 265 15.46 -0.51 2.86
CA PHE A 265 14.90 -1.80 2.52
C PHE A 265 15.85 -2.63 1.66
N GLN A 266 15.59 -3.92 1.62
CA GLN A 266 16.30 -4.90 0.80
C GLN A 266 15.55 -5.12 -0.51
N GLY A 267 16.28 -5.36 -1.59
CA GLY A 267 15.76 -5.62 -2.91
C GLY A 267 16.79 -5.36 -4.00
N PRO A 268 16.44 -5.53 -5.26
CA PRO A 268 17.35 -5.27 -6.37
C PRO A 268 17.76 -3.79 -6.37
N LYS A 269 19.07 -3.54 -6.55
CA LYS A 269 19.61 -2.18 -6.71
C LYS A 269 19.35 -1.59 -8.10
N LYS A 270 18.88 -2.42 -9.03
CA LYS A 270 18.61 -2.05 -10.43
C LYS A 270 17.21 -1.46 -10.58
N ASP A 271 16.97 -0.90 -11.76
CA ASP A 271 15.70 -0.37 -12.21
C ASP A 271 14.54 -1.36 -11.96
N ILE A 272 13.35 -0.83 -11.71
CA ILE A 272 12.10 -1.60 -11.60
C ILE A 272 11.54 -1.99 -12.99
N LEU A 273 12.31 -1.81 -14.04
CA LEU A 273 11.95 -2.29 -15.37
C LEU A 273 11.77 -3.80 -15.34
N TRP A 274 10.63 -4.27 -15.79
CA TRP A 274 10.36 -5.70 -15.94
C TRP A 274 11.37 -6.36 -16.86
N GLN A 275 12.03 -7.38 -16.35
CA GLN A 275 13.14 -8.05 -17.05
C GLN A 275 12.68 -9.20 -17.97
N GLY A 276 11.37 -9.49 -18.02
CA GLY A 276 10.86 -10.72 -18.63
C GLY A 276 10.96 -11.91 -17.67
N ILE A 277 10.42 -13.03 -18.09
CA ILE A 277 10.40 -14.26 -17.30
C ILE A 277 11.74 -14.94 -17.35
N ASP A 278 12.24 -15.40 -16.22
CA ASP A 278 13.32 -16.37 -16.12
C ASP A 278 12.72 -17.77 -16.25
N GLU A 279 12.89 -18.41 -17.41
CA GLU A 279 12.27 -19.69 -17.73
C GLU A 279 12.70 -20.81 -16.80
N GLU A 280 13.96 -20.85 -16.37
CA GLU A 280 14.47 -21.87 -15.43
C GLU A 280 13.83 -21.71 -14.06
N LEU A 281 13.83 -20.49 -13.51
CA LEU A 281 13.23 -20.20 -12.21
C LEU A 281 11.72 -20.39 -12.21
N ILE A 282 11.02 -20.01 -13.29
CA ILE A 282 9.56 -20.16 -13.36
C ILE A 282 9.14 -21.63 -13.45
N HIS A 283 9.91 -22.46 -14.18
CA HIS A 283 9.68 -23.89 -14.19
C HIS A 283 9.90 -24.51 -12.80
N GLY A 284 10.98 -24.15 -12.11
CA GLY A 284 11.27 -24.66 -10.77
C GLY A 284 10.17 -24.31 -9.75
N ILE A 285 9.63 -23.09 -9.82
CA ILE A 285 8.54 -22.74 -8.89
C ILE A 285 7.21 -23.41 -9.26
N PHE A 286 6.96 -23.66 -10.54
CA PHE A 286 5.79 -24.41 -10.97
C PHE A 286 5.90 -25.90 -10.64
N ASP A 287 7.10 -26.49 -10.62
CA ASP A 287 7.32 -27.85 -10.10
C ASP A 287 7.02 -27.92 -8.62
N LEU A 288 7.51 -26.97 -7.84
CA LEU A 288 7.22 -26.85 -6.42
C LEU A 288 5.72 -26.72 -6.12
N LEU A 289 5.00 -25.98 -6.94
CA LEU A 289 3.57 -25.72 -6.79
C LEU A 289 2.69 -26.80 -7.42
N ASP A 290 3.26 -27.88 -7.97
CA ASP A 290 2.54 -28.89 -8.77
C ASP A 290 1.63 -28.29 -9.84
N ALA A 291 2.10 -27.23 -10.48
CA ALA A 291 1.32 -26.47 -11.46
C ALA A 291 1.23 -27.22 -12.79
N GLY A 292 0.01 -27.45 -13.27
CA GLY A 292 -0.26 -28.12 -14.53
C GLY A 292 0.25 -27.34 -15.76
N ASP A 293 0.43 -28.07 -16.87
CA ASP A 293 1.01 -27.57 -18.14
C ASP A 293 0.31 -26.32 -18.71
N MET A 294 -0.99 -26.17 -18.54
CA MET A 294 -1.72 -25.01 -19.04
C MET A 294 -1.25 -23.71 -18.40
N ARG A 295 -1.00 -23.72 -17.08
CA ARG A 295 -0.51 -22.55 -16.35
C ARG A 295 0.92 -22.22 -16.73
N ARG A 296 1.79 -23.22 -16.85
CA ARG A 296 3.17 -23.05 -17.33
C ARG A 296 3.19 -22.39 -18.70
N LYS A 297 2.43 -22.92 -19.67
CA LYS A 297 2.31 -22.35 -21.02
C LYS A 297 1.77 -20.92 -20.98
N LYS A 298 0.75 -20.65 -20.16
CA LYS A 298 0.18 -19.30 -20.02
C LYS A 298 1.27 -18.27 -19.67
N TRP A 299 2.10 -18.55 -18.68
CA TRP A 299 3.16 -17.64 -18.24
C TRP A 299 4.27 -17.45 -19.29
N LEU A 300 4.62 -18.47 -20.03
CA LEU A 300 5.64 -18.39 -21.11
C LEU A 300 5.16 -17.60 -22.35
N THR A 301 3.92 -17.17 -22.40
CA THR A 301 3.37 -16.37 -23.53
C THR A 301 3.36 -14.86 -23.29
N ILE A 302 3.79 -14.39 -22.13
CA ILE A 302 3.67 -12.99 -21.72
C ILE A 302 4.82 -12.08 -22.20
#